data_853ab3775d5aa9c9c6450d639b463bca
#
_entry.id   853ab3775d5aa9c9c6450d639b463bca
#
_cell.length_a   1.000
_cell.length_b   1.000
_cell.length_c   1.000
_cell.angle_alpha   90.00
_cell.angle_beta   90.00
_cell.angle_gamma   90.00
#
_symmetry.space_group_name_H-M   'P 1'
#
loop_
_entity.id
_entity.type
_entity.pdbx_description
1 polymer ?
#
loop_
_entity_poly.entity_id
_entity_poly.type
_entity_poly.pdbx_seq_one_letter_code
_entity_poly.pdbx_strand_id
1 'polypeptide(L)'
;MHPPAIALPDLLLALDGTPVTQPSQWAARRSEVHQLAVPLAYGPWPAVSNRTTCEMLHAATVRRFDDARLWTCRVLGDGIHRFLLRVFAPAGTASHAAVLNGDGCWHYATDTVIADMLRRGYAFAQFNRVEIAPDTPGARLPVGALAAWAWGYHRAVDALGQIDLVDPARIAVVGHSRGGKAALLAGATDERIALTSANNSGAGGAGCFRVSGPGAETLADVTQAFPHWFGPGLAAYAGREHALPFDQHFLKALVAPRALLTTEALDDLWANPVGSWRTHDAAHAVYDLLGAGDRIAITYRPGGHDHAPADWSTLLDYCDVVFRGRSAQAFLHRNRLTP
;
A
#
# COMPACT_ATOMS: atom_id res chain seq x y z
N MET A 1 34.22 12.60 8.36
CA MET A 1 33.85 11.19 8.58
C MET A 1 32.33 11.13 8.36
N HIS A 2 31.89 10.46 7.30
CA HIS A 2 30.46 10.13 7.19
C HIS A 2 30.12 9.18 8.33
N PRO A 3 28.99 9.36 9.04
CA PRO A 3 28.55 8.36 10.00
C PRO A 3 28.44 7.00 9.31
N PRO A 4 28.77 5.89 9.99
CA PRO A 4 28.66 4.57 9.40
C PRO A 4 27.23 4.38 8.89
N ALA A 5 27.09 3.83 7.67
CA ALA A 5 25.79 3.55 7.09
C ALA A 5 25.01 2.64 8.05
N ILE A 6 23.85 3.09 8.53
CA ILE A 6 23.00 2.30 9.44
C ILE A 6 22.58 1.04 8.68
N ALA A 7 22.99 -0.12 9.19
CA ALA A 7 22.66 -1.41 8.61
C ALA A 7 21.18 -1.74 8.84
N LEU A 8 20.51 -2.17 7.80
CA LEU A 8 19.16 -2.75 7.87
C LEU A 8 19.27 -4.27 8.02
N PRO A 9 18.29 -4.96 8.65
CA PRO A 9 18.23 -6.41 8.67
C PRO A 9 18.24 -6.99 7.26
N ASP A 10 19.03 -8.04 7.02
CA ASP A 10 19.18 -8.61 5.70
C ASP A 10 17.95 -9.45 5.31
N LEU A 11 17.31 -9.08 4.19
CA LEU A 11 16.17 -9.81 3.63
C LEU A 11 16.58 -11.18 3.07
N LEU A 12 17.82 -11.30 2.59
CA LEU A 12 18.34 -12.51 1.95
C LEU A 12 19.12 -13.41 2.91
N LEU A 13 18.94 -13.23 4.21
CA LEU A 13 19.46 -14.09 5.25
C LEU A 13 18.29 -14.71 6.03
N ALA A 14 18.13 -16.03 5.97
CA ALA A 14 17.11 -16.75 6.72
C ALA A 14 17.37 -16.71 8.24
N LEU A 15 16.36 -17.00 9.05
CA LEU A 15 16.47 -16.95 10.51
C LEU A 15 17.51 -17.91 11.09
N ASP A 16 17.79 -19.01 10.40
CA ASP A 16 18.85 -19.98 10.75
C ASP A 16 20.25 -19.57 10.29
N GLY A 17 20.39 -18.39 9.66
CA GLY A 17 21.64 -17.89 9.12
C GLY A 17 21.96 -18.38 7.70
N THR A 18 21.08 -19.12 7.04
CA THR A 18 21.28 -19.59 5.66
C THR A 18 21.07 -18.46 4.66
N PRO A 19 22.02 -18.18 3.74
CA PRO A 19 21.82 -17.21 2.67
C PRO A 19 20.74 -17.65 1.68
N VAL A 20 19.87 -16.71 1.30
CA VAL A 20 18.85 -16.89 0.24
C VAL A 20 19.44 -16.38 -1.09
N THR A 21 19.85 -17.31 -1.94
CA THR A 21 20.59 -17.00 -3.19
C THR A 21 19.83 -17.44 -4.43
N GLN A 22 18.72 -18.16 -4.28
CA GLN A 22 17.92 -18.69 -5.38
C GLN A 22 16.45 -18.27 -5.23
N PRO A 23 15.75 -17.93 -6.34
CA PRO A 23 14.33 -17.59 -6.31
C PRO A 23 13.43 -18.62 -5.60
N SER A 24 13.76 -19.91 -5.75
CA SER A 24 13.01 -21.01 -5.12
C SER A 24 13.02 -20.99 -3.59
N GLN A 25 14.01 -20.35 -2.97
CA GLN A 25 14.12 -20.22 -1.51
C GLN A 25 13.25 -19.09 -0.96
N TRP A 26 12.84 -18.15 -1.84
CA TRP A 26 12.13 -16.95 -1.40
C TRP A 26 10.78 -17.26 -0.73
N ALA A 27 10.04 -18.25 -1.17
CA ALA A 27 8.74 -18.58 -0.58
C ALA A 27 8.84 -18.90 0.92
N ALA A 28 9.84 -19.68 1.34
CA ALA A 28 10.11 -19.97 2.75
C ALA A 28 10.56 -18.71 3.50
N ARG A 29 11.52 -17.96 2.94
CA ARG A 29 11.99 -16.70 3.53
C ARG A 29 10.89 -15.65 3.66
N ARG A 30 10.03 -15.51 2.65
CA ARG A 30 8.87 -14.62 2.67
C ARG A 30 7.95 -14.93 3.86
N SER A 31 7.74 -16.21 4.18
CA SER A 31 6.96 -16.61 5.35
C SER A 31 7.62 -16.13 6.65
N GLU A 32 8.94 -16.28 6.80
CA GLU A 32 9.68 -15.77 7.95
C GLU A 32 9.59 -14.23 8.05
N VAL A 33 9.79 -13.52 6.92
CA VAL A 33 9.69 -12.06 6.84
C VAL A 33 8.31 -11.59 7.30
N HIS A 34 7.24 -12.27 6.85
CA HIS A 34 5.88 -11.98 7.27
C HIS A 34 5.69 -12.20 8.78
N GLN A 35 6.14 -13.34 9.30
CA GLN A 35 6.00 -13.69 10.71
C GLN A 35 6.78 -12.75 11.65
N LEU A 36 7.91 -12.22 11.19
CA LEU A 36 8.69 -11.24 11.94
C LEU A 36 8.05 -9.85 11.96
N ALA A 37 7.60 -9.37 10.80
CA ALA A 37 7.22 -7.97 10.64
C ALA A 37 5.75 -7.72 10.98
N VAL A 38 4.82 -8.51 10.41
CA VAL A 38 3.41 -8.17 10.44
C VAL A 38 2.80 -8.28 11.85
N PRO A 39 2.96 -9.37 12.60
CA PRO A 39 2.39 -9.46 13.95
C PRO A 39 3.00 -8.46 14.94
N LEU A 40 4.30 -8.20 14.85
CA LEU A 40 4.98 -7.28 15.75
C LEU A 40 4.59 -5.83 15.48
N ALA A 41 4.55 -5.43 14.20
CA ALA A 41 4.24 -4.05 13.83
C ALA A 41 2.74 -3.73 13.94
N TYR A 42 1.87 -4.64 13.48
CA TYR A 42 0.45 -4.33 13.28
C TYR A 42 -0.50 -5.15 14.18
N GLY A 43 0.05 -6.07 14.97
CA GLY A 43 -0.71 -6.93 15.87
C GLY A 43 -1.25 -8.18 15.18
N PRO A 44 -2.15 -8.92 15.89
CA PRO A 44 -2.76 -10.10 15.32
C PRO A 44 -3.58 -9.73 14.08
N TRP A 45 -3.55 -10.60 13.06
CA TRP A 45 -4.35 -10.38 11.87
C TRP A 45 -5.83 -10.63 12.14
N PRO A 46 -6.76 -9.81 11.61
CA PRO A 46 -8.18 -10.11 11.72
C PRO A 46 -8.48 -11.50 11.16
N ALA A 47 -9.36 -12.24 11.83
CA ALA A 47 -9.74 -13.57 11.38
C ALA A 47 -10.24 -13.52 9.93
N VAL A 48 -9.70 -14.38 9.08
CA VAL A 48 -10.11 -14.47 7.67
C VAL A 48 -11.35 -15.36 7.61
N SER A 49 -12.51 -14.76 7.39
CA SER A 49 -13.64 -15.52 6.88
C SER A 49 -13.57 -15.54 5.35
N ASN A 50 -13.78 -16.72 4.78
CA ASN A 50 -13.84 -16.91 3.34
C ASN A 50 -15.18 -16.43 2.72
N ARG A 51 -15.97 -15.65 3.46
CA ARG A 51 -17.31 -15.23 3.06
C ARG A 51 -17.42 -13.71 2.99
N THR A 52 -16.91 -13.15 1.92
CA THR A 52 -17.26 -11.78 1.56
C THR A 52 -18.43 -11.79 0.59
N THR A 53 -19.49 -11.07 0.92
CA THR A 53 -20.62 -10.84 0.01
C THR A 53 -20.62 -9.39 -0.45
N CYS A 54 -20.96 -9.19 -1.71
CA CYS A 54 -21.12 -7.90 -2.35
C CYS A 54 -22.57 -7.71 -2.76
N GLU A 55 -23.33 -6.95 -1.97
CA GLU A 55 -24.73 -6.64 -2.27
C GLU A 55 -24.82 -5.35 -3.09
N MET A 56 -25.36 -5.40 -4.29
CA MET A 56 -25.62 -4.22 -5.11
C MET A 56 -26.77 -3.41 -4.52
N LEU A 57 -26.49 -2.19 -4.04
CA LEU A 57 -27.49 -1.27 -3.50
C LEU A 57 -28.00 -0.29 -4.54
N HIS A 58 -27.15 0.14 -5.46
CA HIS A 58 -27.48 1.15 -6.45
C HIS A 58 -26.60 1.00 -7.68
N ALA A 59 -27.18 1.20 -8.84
CA ALA A 59 -26.48 1.31 -10.12
C ALA A 59 -27.00 2.52 -10.89
N ALA A 60 -26.08 3.29 -11.48
CA ALA A 60 -26.42 4.49 -12.24
C ALA A 60 -25.44 4.71 -13.40
N THR A 61 -25.86 5.54 -14.35
CA THR A 61 -24.99 6.13 -15.37
C THR A 61 -24.61 7.54 -14.94
N VAL A 62 -23.33 7.86 -14.98
CA VAL A 62 -22.81 9.15 -14.55
C VAL A 62 -22.43 9.98 -15.77
N ARG A 63 -23.35 10.84 -16.24
CA ARG A 63 -23.18 11.65 -17.46
C ARG A 63 -21.95 12.54 -17.46
N ARG A 64 -21.61 13.14 -16.28
CA ARG A 64 -20.42 14.00 -16.15
C ARG A 64 -19.08 13.28 -16.32
N PHE A 65 -19.12 11.95 -16.38
CA PHE A 65 -17.98 11.06 -16.61
C PHE A 65 -18.18 10.22 -17.89
N ASP A 66 -18.63 10.84 -18.98
CA ASP A 66 -18.80 10.21 -20.29
C ASP A 66 -19.66 8.93 -20.22
N ASP A 67 -20.80 9.02 -19.51
CA ASP A 67 -21.72 7.93 -19.27
C ASP A 67 -21.13 6.71 -18.55
N ALA A 68 -20.12 6.95 -17.73
CA ALA A 68 -19.54 5.91 -16.89
C ALA A 68 -20.58 5.21 -16.00
N ARG A 69 -20.36 3.95 -15.73
CA ARG A 69 -21.18 3.14 -14.83
C ARG A 69 -20.74 3.40 -13.38
N LEU A 70 -21.70 3.68 -12.52
CA LEU A 70 -21.49 3.75 -11.07
C LEU A 70 -22.25 2.60 -10.39
N TRP A 71 -21.55 1.84 -9.59
CA TRP A 71 -22.13 0.87 -8.68
C TRP A 71 -21.80 1.25 -7.25
N THR A 72 -22.79 1.18 -6.37
CA THR A 72 -22.61 1.29 -4.92
C THR A 72 -23.01 -0.05 -4.32
N CYS A 73 -22.07 -0.70 -3.69
CA CYS A 73 -22.23 -2.01 -3.10
C CYS A 73 -22.05 -1.94 -1.59
N ARG A 74 -22.82 -2.74 -0.86
CA ARG A 74 -22.53 -3.07 0.53
C ARG A 74 -21.64 -4.30 0.55
N VAL A 75 -20.44 -4.17 1.10
CA VAL A 75 -19.54 -5.28 1.33
C VAL A 75 -19.73 -5.78 2.76
N LEU A 76 -19.97 -7.07 2.91
CA LEU A 76 -20.09 -7.75 4.21
C LEU A 76 -18.93 -8.74 4.32
N GLY A 77 -18.00 -8.46 5.22
CA GLY A 77 -16.96 -9.40 5.65
C GLY A 77 -17.41 -10.09 6.92
N ASP A 78 -17.30 -11.42 6.98
CA ASP A 78 -17.60 -12.24 8.16
C ASP A 78 -19.01 -12.11 8.72
N GLY A 79 -19.95 -11.52 7.97
CA GLY A 79 -21.31 -11.26 8.40
C GLY A 79 -21.45 -10.15 9.46
N ILE A 80 -20.35 -9.54 9.92
CA ILE A 80 -20.33 -8.56 11.01
C ILE A 80 -19.83 -7.20 10.51
N HIS A 81 -18.68 -7.19 9.81
CA HIS A 81 -18.10 -5.95 9.33
C HIS A 81 -18.69 -5.57 7.97
N ARG A 82 -19.22 -4.37 7.86
CA ARG A 82 -19.84 -3.84 6.64
C ARG A 82 -19.31 -2.46 6.32
N PHE A 83 -19.09 -2.23 5.03
CA PHE A 83 -18.72 -0.92 4.50
C PHE A 83 -19.28 -0.73 3.10
N LEU A 84 -19.31 0.52 2.62
CA LEU A 84 -19.74 0.84 1.27
C LEU A 84 -18.53 0.85 0.33
N LEU A 85 -18.70 0.18 -0.82
CA LEU A 85 -17.78 0.21 -1.94
C LEU A 85 -18.46 0.89 -3.13
N ARG A 86 -17.87 1.98 -3.62
CA ARG A 86 -18.29 2.64 -4.86
C ARG A 86 -17.34 2.23 -5.97
N VAL A 87 -17.90 1.85 -7.12
CA VAL A 87 -17.13 1.45 -8.30
C VAL A 87 -17.60 2.26 -9.49
N PHE A 88 -16.69 3.05 -10.04
CA PHE A 88 -16.88 3.73 -11.32
C PHE A 88 -16.15 2.92 -12.39
N ALA A 89 -16.81 2.62 -13.49
CA ALA A 89 -16.20 1.96 -14.64
C ALA A 89 -16.51 2.74 -15.91
N PRO A 90 -15.64 2.72 -16.93
CA PRO A 90 -15.95 3.28 -18.24
C PRO A 90 -17.28 2.78 -18.79
N ALA A 91 -17.92 3.54 -19.68
CA ALA A 91 -19.15 3.14 -20.33
C ALA A 91 -19.00 1.79 -21.04
N GLY A 92 -20.09 1.02 -21.09
CA GLY A 92 -20.12 -0.29 -21.75
C GLY A 92 -20.14 -1.46 -20.77
N THR A 93 -19.74 -2.65 -21.27
CA THR A 93 -19.79 -3.93 -20.55
C THR A 93 -18.42 -4.62 -20.43
N ALA A 94 -17.36 -3.97 -20.90
CA ALA A 94 -16.02 -4.54 -20.84
C ALA A 94 -15.51 -4.60 -19.38
N SER A 95 -14.69 -5.59 -19.11
CA SER A 95 -13.98 -5.72 -17.84
C SER A 95 -12.70 -4.87 -17.86
N HIS A 96 -12.45 -4.14 -16.79
CA HIS A 96 -11.38 -3.16 -16.67
C HIS A 96 -10.42 -3.49 -15.53
N ALA A 97 -9.14 -3.17 -15.69
CA ALA A 97 -8.23 -3.08 -14.56
C ALA A 97 -8.74 -1.98 -13.60
N ALA A 98 -8.62 -2.21 -12.29
CA ALA A 98 -9.18 -1.32 -11.29
C ALA A 98 -8.11 -0.69 -10.39
N VAL A 99 -8.33 0.57 -10.01
CA VAL A 99 -7.60 1.26 -8.94
C VAL A 99 -8.51 1.34 -7.73
N LEU A 100 -8.12 0.68 -6.63
CA LEU A 100 -8.84 0.63 -5.37
C LEU A 100 -8.20 1.56 -4.34
N ASN A 101 -9.00 2.49 -3.80
CA ASN A 101 -8.59 3.47 -2.81
C ASN A 101 -9.41 3.33 -1.52
N GLY A 102 -8.75 3.25 -0.37
CA GLY A 102 -9.38 3.17 0.96
C GLY A 102 -9.62 4.51 1.65
N ASP A 103 -9.26 5.63 1.01
CA ASP A 103 -9.24 6.97 1.61
C ASP A 103 -10.51 7.79 1.30
N GLY A 104 -11.67 7.15 1.20
CA GLY A 104 -12.94 7.82 0.95
C GLY A 104 -13.30 8.90 1.98
N CYS A 105 -12.67 8.88 3.15
CA CYS A 105 -12.81 9.92 4.19
C CYS A 105 -12.11 11.25 3.85
N TRP A 106 -11.18 11.30 2.86
CA TRP A 106 -10.35 12.48 2.61
C TRP A 106 -10.60 13.19 1.28
N HIS A 107 -11.37 12.60 0.38
CA HIS A 107 -11.72 13.21 -0.91
C HIS A 107 -10.55 13.59 -1.83
N TYR A 108 -9.37 12.94 -1.70
CA TYR A 108 -8.23 13.17 -2.60
C TYR A 108 -8.50 12.71 -4.04
N ALA A 109 -9.35 11.69 -4.23
CA ALA A 109 -9.81 11.32 -5.57
C ALA A 109 -10.92 12.29 -6.01
N THR A 110 -10.52 13.43 -6.56
CA THR A 110 -11.42 14.44 -7.09
C THR A 110 -12.13 13.97 -8.37
N ASP A 111 -13.19 14.66 -8.78
CA ASP A 111 -13.87 14.37 -10.04
C ASP A 111 -12.91 14.39 -11.26
N THR A 112 -11.90 15.26 -11.25
CA THR A 112 -10.87 15.30 -12.30
C THR A 112 -10.02 14.03 -12.31
N VAL A 113 -9.60 13.56 -11.15
CA VAL A 113 -8.82 12.32 -11.00
C VAL A 113 -9.65 11.11 -11.47
N ILE A 114 -10.92 11.02 -11.04
CA ILE A 114 -11.83 9.95 -11.45
C ILE A 114 -12.05 9.96 -12.96
N ALA A 115 -12.34 11.14 -13.54
CA ALA A 115 -12.52 11.29 -14.99
C ALA A 115 -11.26 10.89 -15.77
N ASP A 116 -10.06 11.19 -15.27
CA ASP A 116 -8.81 10.78 -15.92
C ASP A 116 -8.62 9.27 -15.91
N MET A 117 -8.88 8.61 -14.77
CA MET A 117 -8.84 7.14 -14.69
C MET A 117 -9.79 6.49 -15.70
N LEU A 118 -11.05 6.97 -15.75
CA LEU A 118 -12.06 6.41 -16.65
C LEU A 118 -11.69 6.62 -18.12
N ARG A 119 -11.23 7.83 -18.50
CA ARG A 119 -10.74 8.12 -19.86
C ARG A 119 -9.55 7.25 -20.26
N ARG A 120 -8.70 6.90 -19.31
CA ARG A 120 -7.60 5.95 -19.50
C ARG A 120 -8.05 4.49 -19.48
N GLY A 121 -9.36 4.22 -19.34
CA GLY A 121 -9.94 2.89 -19.39
C GLY A 121 -9.71 2.05 -18.13
N TYR A 122 -9.50 2.69 -16.98
CA TYR A 122 -9.43 2.05 -15.67
C TYR A 122 -10.76 2.20 -14.94
N ALA A 123 -11.19 1.18 -14.21
CA ALA A 123 -12.19 1.33 -13.17
C ALA A 123 -11.59 1.99 -11.93
N PHE A 124 -12.37 2.82 -11.25
CA PHE A 124 -12.00 3.38 -9.95
C PHE A 124 -12.93 2.85 -8.87
N ALA A 125 -12.38 2.21 -7.85
CA ALA A 125 -13.11 1.70 -6.71
C ALA A 125 -12.68 2.43 -5.43
N GLN A 126 -13.65 2.81 -4.59
CA GLN A 126 -13.35 3.53 -3.35
C GLN A 126 -14.23 3.04 -2.20
N PHE A 127 -13.60 2.84 -1.05
CA PHE A 127 -14.27 2.65 0.23
C PHE A 127 -13.71 3.62 1.29
N ASN A 128 -14.38 3.70 2.43
CA ASN A 128 -13.90 4.50 3.55
C ASN A 128 -13.38 3.58 4.65
N ARG A 129 -12.06 3.55 4.87
CA ARG A 129 -11.41 2.69 5.87
C ARG A 129 -11.93 2.91 7.29
N VAL A 130 -12.40 4.12 7.64
CA VAL A 130 -12.91 4.40 8.99
C VAL A 130 -14.28 3.76 9.27
N GLU A 131 -14.97 3.25 8.23
CA GLU A 131 -16.15 2.39 8.42
C GLU A 131 -15.78 1.01 8.99
N ILE A 132 -14.51 0.58 8.80
CA ILE A 132 -14.01 -0.71 9.27
C ILE A 132 -13.45 -0.60 10.67
N ALA A 133 -12.60 0.39 10.90
CA ALA A 133 -12.03 0.69 12.21
C ALA A 133 -11.89 2.21 12.38
N PRO A 134 -12.39 2.80 13.49
CA PRO A 134 -12.29 4.23 13.71
C PRO A 134 -10.83 4.66 13.83
N ASP A 135 -10.52 5.82 13.27
CA ASP A 135 -9.21 6.47 13.36
C ASP A 135 -9.23 7.49 14.52
N THR A 136 -9.46 6.99 15.72
CA THR A 136 -9.62 7.81 16.90
C THR A 136 -8.66 7.35 18.00
N PRO A 137 -7.78 8.21 18.53
CA PRO A 137 -6.93 7.88 19.65
C PRO A 137 -7.78 7.38 20.84
N GLY A 138 -7.34 6.27 21.45
CA GLY A 138 -8.07 5.64 22.55
C GLY A 138 -9.15 4.65 22.11
N ALA A 139 -9.41 4.47 20.80
CA ALA A 139 -10.23 3.37 20.31
C ALA A 139 -9.67 2.03 20.77
N ARG A 140 -10.50 1.22 21.42
CA ARG A 140 -10.13 -0.16 21.79
C ARG A 140 -10.49 -1.08 20.63
N LEU A 141 -9.48 -1.43 19.86
CA LEU A 141 -9.63 -2.35 18.74
C LEU A 141 -9.05 -3.71 19.10
N PRO A 142 -9.64 -4.82 18.64
CA PRO A 142 -9.08 -6.16 18.84
C PRO A 142 -7.77 -6.35 18.08
N VAL A 143 -7.53 -5.54 17.04
CA VAL A 143 -6.33 -5.51 16.20
C VAL A 143 -5.93 -4.06 15.94
N GLY A 144 -4.69 -3.79 15.53
CA GLY A 144 -4.29 -2.44 15.13
C GLY A 144 -5.15 -1.92 13.97
N ALA A 145 -5.48 -0.62 13.99
CA ALA A 145 -6.32 -0.03 12.94
C ALA A 145 -5.72 -0.21 11.53
N LEU A 146 -4.39 -0.16 11.39
CA LEU A 146 -3.74 -0.41 10.10
C LEU A 146 -3.98 -1.84 9.60
N ALA A 147 -3.97 -2.84 10.48
CA ALA A 147 -4.31 -4.22 10.12
C ALA A 147 -5.80 -4.34 9.74
N ALA A 148 -6.69 -3.69 10.47
CA ALA A 148 -8.11 -3.67 10.14
C ALA A 148 -8.39 -2.98 8.79
N TRP A 149 -7.71 -1.86 8.50
CA TRP A 149 -7.86 -1.15 7.23
C TRP A 149 -7.29 -1.96 6.06
N ALA A 150 -6.14 -2.63 6.23
CA ALA A 150 -5.59 -3.53 5.23
C ALA A 150 -6.50 -4.73 4.97
N TRP A 151 -7.09 -5.31 6.02
CA TRP A 151 -8.15 -6.31 5.88
C TRP A 151 -9.34 -5.78 5.07
N GLY A 152 -9.72 -4.52 5.24
CA GLY A 152 -10.74 -3.86 4.44
C GLY A 152 -10.43 -3.85 2.94
N TYR A 153 -9.17 -3.57 2.57
CA TYR A 153 -8.72 -3.71 1.18
C TYR A 153 -8.91 -5.14 0.66
N HIS A 154 -8.58 -6.18 1.47
CA HIS A 154 -8.77 -7.57 1.07
C HIS A 154 -10.25 -7.90 0.83
N ARG A 155 -11.16 -7.40 1.69
CA ARG A 155 -12.62 -7.59 1.48
C ARG A 155 -13.13 -6.82 0.28
N ALA A 156 -12.58 -5.64 0.00
CA ALA A 156 -12.90 -4.90 -1.22
C ALA A 156 -12.40 -5.64 -2.48
N VAL A 157 -11.22 -6.27 -2.44
CA VAL A 157 -10.73 -7.14 -3.53
C VAL A 157 -11.66 -8.33 -3.77
N ASP A 158 -12.15 -8.99 -2.71
CA ASP A 158 -13.15 -10.06 -2.84
C ASP A 158 -14.43 -9.57 -3.52
N ALA A 159 -14.90 -8.37 -3.13
CA ALA A 159 -16.11 -7.78 -3.69
C ALA A 159 -15.91 -7.39 -5.17
N LEU A 160 -14.75 -6.82 -5.51
CA LEU A 160 -14.40 -6.48 -6.89
C LEU A 160 -14.37 -7.72 -7.81
N GLY A 161 -13.94 -8.88 -7.29
CA GLY A 161 -13.97 -10.15 -8.00
C GLY A 161 -15.39 -10.67 -8.29
N GLN A 162 -16.42 -10.08 -7.68
CA GLN A 162 -17.84 -10.40 -7.93
C GLN A 162 -18.52 -9.41 -8.90
N ILE A 163 -17.76 -8.43 -9.41
CA ILE A 163 -18.27 -7.35 -10.29
C ILE A 163 -17.73 -7.56 -11.71
N ASP A 164 -18.59 -7.92 -12.66
CA ASP A 164 -18.22 -8.26 -14.05
C ASP A 164 -17.43 -7.15 -14.77
N LEU A 165 -17.59 -5.89 -14.35
CA LEU A 165 -16.86 -4.74 -14.92
C LEU A 165 -15.41 -4.62 -14.47
N VAL A 166 -14.97 -5.46 -13.52
CA VAL A 166 -13.61 -5.43 -12.97
C VAL A 166 -12.86 -6.73 -13.30
N ASP A 167 -11.66 -6.59 -13.80
CA ASP A 167 -10.75 -7.72 -13.98
C ASP A 167 -10.04 -8.02 -12.64
N PRO A 168 -10.37 -9.13 -11.97
CA PRO A 168 -9.83 -9.45 -10.66
C PRO A 168 -8.33 -9.73 -10.66
N ALA A 169 -7.73 -10.00 -11.83
CA ALA A 169 -6.28 -10.19 -11.95
C ALA A 169 -5.52 -8.86 -12.10
N ARG A 170 -6.21 -7.75 -12.32
CA ARG A 170 -5.61 -6.43 -12.58
C ARG A 170 -6.13 -5.37 -11.61
N ILE A 171 -5.92 -5.60 -10.30
CA ILE A 171 -6.29 -4.67 -9.23
C ILE A 171 -5.04 -3.99 -8.69
N ALA A 172 -5.01 -2.66 -8.76
CA ALA A 172 -4.06 -1.80 -8.06
C ALA A 172 -4.69 -1.27 -6.78
N VAL A 173 -3.94 -1.23 -5.68
CA VAL A 173 -4.37 -0.54 -4.45
C VAL A 173 -3.54 0.72 -4.24
N VAL A 174 -4.16 1.77 -3.72
CA VAL A 174 -3.48 3.04 -3.44
C VAL A 174 -4.02 3.69 -2.18
N GLY A 175 -3.14 4.35 -1.45
CA GLY A 175 -3.49 5.18 -0.31
C GLY A 175 -2.45 6.27 -0.05
N HIS A 176 -2.87 7.32 0.66
CA HIS A 176 -2.04 8.45 1.05
C HIS A 176 -1.81 8.46 2.56
N SER A 177 -0.60 8.86 3.01
CA SER A 177 -0.30 9.00 4.43
C SER A 177 -0.60 7.70 5.20
N ARG A 178 -1.44 7.74 6.25
CA ARG A 178 -1.91 6.54 6.97
C ARG A 178 -2.67 5.56 6.07
N GLY A 179 -3.39 6.05 5.05
CA GLY A 179 -3.99 5.21 4.01
C GLY A 179 -2.94 4.51 3.15
N GLY A 180 -1.79 5.17 2.90
CA GLY A 180 -0.63 4.58 2.24
C GLY A 180 0.03 3.49 3.07
N LYS A 181 0.10 3.65 4.42
CA LYS A 181 0.54 2.59 5.34
C LYS A 181 -0.39 1.37 5.21
N ALA A 182 -1.71 1.58 5.20
CA ALA A 182 -2.70 0.50 5.05
C ALA A 182 -2.64 -0.17 3.67
N ALA A 183 -2.48 0.60 2.59
CA ALA A 183 -2.36 0.07 1.24
C ALA A 183 -1.09 -0.78 1.06
N LEU A 184 0.06 -0.33 1.61
CA LEU A 184 1.30 -1.11 1.59
C LEU A 184 1.14 -2.43 2.34
N LEU A 185 0.56 -2.38 3.55
CA LEU A 185 0.29 -3.58 4.34
C LEU A 185 -0.69 -4.52 3.63
N ALA A 186 -1.74 -3.98 2.97
CA ALA A 186 -2.67 -4.79 2.19
C ALA A 186 -1.97 -5.52 1.03
N GLY A 187 -1.13 -4.82 0.26
CA GLY A 187 -0.35 -5.44 -0.82
C GLY A 187 0.66 -6.46 -0.32
N ALA A 188 1.28 -6.24 0.85
CA ALA A 188 2.21 -7.17 1.48
C ALA A 188 1.53 -8.48 1.92
N THR A 189 0.23 -8.46 2.25
CA THR A 189 -0.50 -9.56 2.88
C THR A 189 -1.60 -10.18 2.02
N ASP A 190 -1.87 -9.64 0.82
CA ASP A 190 -2.79 -10.24 -0.16
C ASP A 190 -2.14 -10.34 -1.56
N GLU A 191 -1.86 -11.55 -1.99
CA GLU A 191 -1.17 -11.80 -3.26
C GLU A 191 -2.04 -11.56 -4.51
N ARG A 192 -3.34 -11.35 -4.36
CA ARG A 192 -4.25 -11.02 -5.47
C ARG A 192 -4.11 -9.57 -5.92
N ILE A 193 -3.51 -8.72 -5.08
CA ILE A 193 -3.23 -7.32 -5.41
C ILE A 193 -2.04 -7.27 -6.36
N ALA A 194 -2.28 -6.91 -7.62
CA ALA A 194 -1.27 -6.93 -8.67
C ALA A 194 -0.31 -5.72 -8.64
N LEU A 195 -0.78 -4.57 -8.16
CA LEU A 195 0.00 -3.35 -7.97
C LEU A 195 -0.33 -2.71 -6.62
N THR A 196 0.70 -2.41 -5.84
CA THR A 196 0.57 -1.69 -4.58
C THR A 196 1.19 -0.30 -4.72
N SER A 197 0.46 0.75 -4.33
CA SER A 197 0.97 2.12 -4.33
C SER A 197 0.81 2.78 -2.96
N ALA A 198 1.92 3.26 -2.40
CA ALA A 198 1.95 3.98 -1.14
C ALA A 198 2.46 5.41 -1.37
N ASN A 199 1.61 6.41 -1.08
CA ASN A 199 1.94 7.81 -1.25
C ASN A 199 2.22 8.47 0.10
N ASN A 200 3.39 9.13 0.24
CA ASN A 200 3.81 9.89 1.43
C ASN A 200 3.48 9.18 2.74
N SER A 201 3.86 7.91 2.86
CA SER A 201 3.30 7.05 3.91
C SER A 201 4.12 6.97 5.21
N GLY A 202 5.32 7.52 5.27
CA GLY A 202 6.10 7.71 6.48
C GLY A 202 6.38 6.46 7.32
N ALA A 203 6.64 6.66 8.60
CA ALA A 203 6.91 5.60 9.57
C ALA A 203 5.71 4.65 9.71
N GLY A 204 5.95 3.33 9.68
CA GLY A 204 4.88 2.32 9.62
C GLY A 204 4.27 2.12 8.23
N GLY A 205 4.75 2.87 7.23
CA GLY A 205 4.46 2.72 5.80
C GLY A 205 5.74 2.48 5.01
N ALA A 206 6.06 3.37 4.06
CA ALA A 206 7.26 3.24 3.23
C ALA A 206 8.55 3.74 3.91
N GLY A 207 8.44 4.64 4.90
CA GLY A 207 9.57 5.28 5.59
C GLY A 207 10.30 4.33 6.54
N CYS A 208 11.63 4.39 6.52
CA CYS A 208 12.50 3.59 7.39
C CYS A 208 12.38 4.03 8.86
N PHE A 209 12.34 3.10 9.79
CA PHE A 209 12.38 3.40 11.22
C PHE A 209 13.80 3.78 11.68
N ARG A 210 14.85 3.10 11.16
CA ARG A 210 16.24 3.31 11.57
C ARG A 210 16.89 4.51 10.91
N VAL A 211 16.45 4.87 9.71
CA VAL A 211 17.02 5.98 8.94
C VAL A 211 15.96 7.04 8.74
N SER A 212 16.15 8.18 9.37
CA SER A 212 15.25 9.32 9.27
C SER A 212 16.03 10.56 8.82
N GLY A 213 15.42 11.33 7.90
CA GLY A 213 15.88 12.68 7.57
C GLY A 213 15.53 13.69 8.67
N PRO A 214 16.02 14.93 8.57
CA PRO A 214 15.64 16.00 9.48
C PRO A 214 14.12 16.22 9.48
N GLY A 215 13.48 16.27 10.66
CA GLY A 215 12.03 16.50 10.79
C GLY A 215 11.14 15.31 10.43
N ALA A 216 11.73 14.14 10.20
CA ALA A 216 10.96 12.94 9.87
C ALA A 216 10.23 12.37 11.11
N GLU A 217 9.03 11.80 10.84
CA GLU A 217 8.25 11.04 11.83
C GLU A 217 9.07 9.85 12.34
N THR A 218 9.30 9.80 13.65
CA THR A 218 10.00 8.69 14.29
C THR A 218 9.04 7.60 14.74
N LEU A 219 9.58 6.43 15.11
CA LEU A 219 8.78 5.37 15.72
C LEU A 219 8.14 5.84 17.03
N ALA A 220 8.84 6.67 17.81
CA ALA A 220 8.30 7.26 19.03
C ALA A 220 7.11 8.16 18.74
N ASP A 221 7.24 9.08 17.78
CA ASP A 221 6.17 10.01 17.41
C ASP A 221 4.91 9.26 16.97
N VAL A 222 5.04 8.31 16.05
CA VAL A 222 3.88 7.61 15.49
C VAL A 222 3.19 6.69 16.49
N THR A 223 3.95 6.03 17.38
CA THR A 223 3.37 5.14 18.40
C THR A 223 2.79 5.91 19.59
N GLN A 224 3.29 7.10 19.87
CA GLN A 224 2.73 7.98 20.90
C GLN A 224 1.47 8.70 20.40
N ALA A 225 1.50 9.26 19.20
CA ALA A 225 0.36 10.00 18.64
C ALA A 225 -0.79 9.08 18.21
N PHE A 226 -0.47 7.89 17.71
CA PHE A 226 -1.43 6.96 17.14
C PHE A 226 -1.25 5.51 17.65
N PRO A 227 -1.31 5.29 18.97
CA PRO A 227 -1.07 3.96 19.54
C PRO A 227 -2.06 2.90 19.04
N HIS A 228 -3.25 3.32 18.60
CA HIS A 228 -4.30 2.43 18.06
C HIS A 228 -4.01 1.92 16.64
N TRP A 229 -3.01 2.45 15.94
CA TRP A 229 -2.68 1.99 14.59
C TRP A 229 -1.92 0.67 14.57
N PHE A 230 -1.11 0.42 15.60
CA PHE A 230 -0.10 -0.63 15.64
C PHE A 230 -0.43 -1.76 16.60
N GLY A 231 0.32 -2.84 16.48
CA GLY A 231 0.35 -3.88 17.47
C GLY A 231 0.98 -3.42 18.80
N PRO A 232 0.62 -4.03 19.92
CA PRO A 232 1.04 -3.57 21.25
C PRO A 232 2.56 -3.68 21.49
N GLY A 233 3.26 -4.50 20.70
CA GLY A 233 4.72 -4.72 20.87
C GLY A 233 5.61 -3.67 20.22
N LEU A 234 5.11 -2.92 19.24
CA LEU A 234 5.96 -2.03 18.43
C LEU A 234 6.51 -0.85 19.23
N ALA A 235 5.69 -0.24 20.08
CA ALA A 235 6.09 0.93 20.89
C ALA A 235 7.28 0.66 21.83
N ALA A 236 7.51 -0.61 22.20
CA ALA A 236 8.66 -0.98 23.04
C ALA A 236 10.02 -0.76 22.36
N TYR A 237 10.03 -0.57 21.04
CA TYR A 237 11.24 -0.32 20.25
C TYR A 237 11.47 1.17 19.98
N ALA A 238 10.59 2.07 20.40
CA ALA A 238 10.79 3.52 20.28
C ALA A 238 12.09 3.96 20.96
N GLY A 239 12.95 4.66 20.21
CA GLY A 239 14.32 5.02 20.64
C GLY A 239 15.32 3.86 20.63
N ARG A 240 14.91 2.67 20.22
CA ARG A 240 15.75 1.46 20.11
C ARG A 240 15.50 0.74 18.78
N GLU A 241 15.26 1.50 17.73
CA GLU A 241 14.89 0.99 16.40
C GLU A 241 15.92 -0.01 15.86
N HIS A 242 17.20 0.14 16.25
CA HIS A 242 18.27 -0.80 15.91
C HIS A 242 18.03 -2.23 16.43
N ALA A 243 17.22 -2.39 17.49
CA ALA A 243 16.88 -3.69 18.07
C ALA A 243 15.66 -4.36 17.41
N LEU A 244 14.92 -3.66 16.52
CA LEU A 244 13.84 -4.29 15.74
C LEU A 244 14.42 -5.41 14.85
N PRO A 245 13.77 -6.59 14.76
CA PRO A 245 14.22 -7.65 13.88
C PRO A 245 13.91 -7.39 12.40
N PHE A 246 13.22 -6.30 12.07
CA PHE A 246 12.83 -5.87 10.73
C PHE A 246 12.91 -4.35 10.57
N ASP A 247 12.67 -3.87 9.36
CA ASP A 247 12.31 -2.49 9.04
C ASP A 247 11.35 -2.48 7.84
N GLN A 248 10.85 -1.33 7.40
CA GLN A 248 9.77 -1.24 6.41
C GLN A 248 10.12 -1.81 5.01
N HIS A 249 11.40 -2.02 4.70
CA HIS A 249 11.79 -2.78 3.50
C HIS A 249 11.26 -4.23 3.53
N PHE A 250 10.97 -4.80 4.71
CA PHE A 250 10.34 -6.12 4.83
C PHE A 250 8.93 -6.12 4.22
N LEU A 251 8.13 -5.08 4.49
CA LEU A 251 6.81 -4.96 3.88
C LEU A 251 6.89 -4.79 2.37
N LYS A 252 7.84 -3.97 1.89
CA LYS A 252 8.08 -3.81 0.44
C LYS A 252 8.48 -5.13 -0.22
N ALA A 253 9.35 -5.91 0.42
CA ALA A 253 9.76 -7.23 -0.06
C ALA A 253 8.62 -8.25 -0.08
N LEU A 254 7.65 -8.18 0.86
CA LEU A 254 6.46 -9.03 0.85
C LEU A 254 5.56 -8.82 -0.37
N VAL A 255 5.65 -7.66 -1.03
CA VAL A 255 4.92 -7.40 -2.28
C VAL A 255 5.57 -8.13 -3.47
N ALA A 256 6.88 -8.35 -3.45
CA ALA A 256 7.61 -9.01 -4.54
C ALA A 256 7.05 -10.41 -4.88
N PRO A 257 7.03 -10.81 -6.16
CA PRO A 257 7.48 -10.10 -7.38
C PRO A 257 6.42 -9.20 -8.01
N ARG A 258 5.29 -8.94 -7.34
CA ARG A 258 4.22 -8.07 -7.84
C ARG A 258 4.67 -6.61 -7.84
N ALA A 259 3.96 -5.75 -8.55
CA ALA A 259 4.38 -4.37 -8.72
C ALA A 259 4.20 -3.53 -7.43
N LEU A 260 5.20 -2.70 -7.13
CA LEU A 260 5.20 -1.74 -6.03
C LEU A 260 5.62 -0.36 -6.52
N LEU A 261 4.80 0.65 -6.25
CA LEU A 261 5.11 2.05 -6.48
C LEU A 261 5.10 2.81 -5.14
N THR A 262 6.16 3.54 -4.85
CA THR A 262 6.18 4.53 -3.77
C THR A 262 6.25 5.92 -4.40
N THR A 263 5.36 6.84 -4.01
CA THR A 263 5.39 8.24 -4.45
C THR A 263 5.60 9.15 -3.24
N GLU A 264 6.59 10.03 -3.31
CA GLU A 264 7.02 10.88 -2.20
C GLU A 264 7.11 12.35 -2.62
N ALA A 265 6.77 13.24 -1.72
CA ALA A 265 7.01 14.66 -1.87
C ALA A 265 8.31 15.08 -1.15
N LEU A 266 9.16 15.83 -1.85
CA LEU A 266 10.49 16.20 -1.33
C LEU A 266 10.44 17.11 -0.09
N ASP A 267 9.40 17.95 -0.01
CA ASP A 267 9.23 18.89 1.10
C ASP A 267 8.38 18.30 2.24
N ASP A 268 7.88 17.07 2.07
CA ASP A 268 7.19 16.33 3.13
C ASP A 268 8.20 15.58 4.01
N LEU A 269 8.97 16.35 4.76
CA LEU A 269 10.03 15.79 5.61
C LEU A 269 9.47 14.83 6.67
N TRP A 270 8.24 15.08 7.13
CA TRP A 270 7.55 14.22 8.10
C TRP A 270 7.35 12.80 7.57
N ALA A 271 7.01 12.64 6.29
CA ALA A 271 6.88 11.33 5.66
C ALA A 271 8.21 10.61 5.39
N ASN A 272 9.35 11.25 5.71
CA ASN A 272 10.67 10.64 5.59
C ASN A 272 11.02 10.14 4.17
N PRO A 273 11.08 11.02 3.17
CA PRO A 273 11.41 10.60 1.79
C PRO A 273 12.79 9.93 1.68
N VAL A 274 13.76 10.31 2.54
CA VAL A 274 15.08 9.67 2.62
C VAL A 274 14.97 8.24 3.14
N GLY A 275 14.18 8.02 4.20
CA GLY A 275 13.92 6.69 4.73
C GLY A 275 13.15 5.81 3.76
N SER A 276 12.21 6.38 2.99
CA SER A 276 11.49 5.67 1.93
C SER A 276 12.41 5.18 0.82
N TRP A 277 13.45 5.98 0.48
CA TRP A 277 14.51 5.54 -0.44
C TRP A 277 15.30 4.37 0.14
N ARG A 278 15.73 4.45 1.41
CA ARG A 278 16.52 3.38 2.04
C ARG A 278 15.78 2.04 2.08
N THR A 279 14.49 2.07 2.37
CA THR A 279 13.67 0.85 2.36
C THR A 279 13.40 0.34 0.95
N HIS A 280 13.32 1.23 -0.05
CA HIS A 280 13.20 0.87 -1.46
C HIS A 280 14.47 0.16 -1.95
N ASP A 281 15.63 0.78 -1.73
CA ASP A 281 16.93 0.24 -2.12
C ASP A 281 17.19 -1.15 -1.49
N ALA A 282 16.90 -1.29 -0.19
CA ALA A 282 17.04 -2.57 0.50
C ALA A 282 16.07 -3.66 -0.01
N ALA A 283 14.83 -3.29 -0.33
CA ALA A 283 13.85 -4.24 -0.86
C ALA A 283 14.16 -4.66 -2.31
N HIS A 284 14.85 -3.82 -3.08
CA HIS A 284 15.21 -4.09 -4.47
C HIS A 284 16.01 -5.39 -4.63
N ALA A 285 16.83 -5.74 -3.63
CA ALA A 285 17.59 -6.98 -3.64
C ALA A 285 16.70 -8.24 -3.79
N VAL A 286 15.50 -8.24 -3.23
CA VAL A 286 14.54 -9.33 -3.37
C VAL A 286 13.91 -9.34 -4.77
N TYR A 287 13.60 -8.16 -5.30
CA TYR A 287 13.07 -8.04 -6.66
C TYR A 287 14.10 -8.51 -7.70
N ASP A 288 15.38 -8.17 -7.50
CA ASP A 288 16.48 -8.65 -8.36
C ASP A 288 16.63 -10.17 -8.28
N LEU A 289 16.62 -10.74 -7.06
CA LEU A 289 16.66 -12.19 -6.86
C LEU A 289 15.53 -12.90 -7.64
N LEU A 290 14.35 -12.29 -7.70
CA LEU A 290 13.17 -12.86 -8.36
C LEU A 290 13.07 -12.51 -9.86
N GLY A 291 14.06 -11.79 -10.42
CA GLY A 291 14.03 -11.34 -11.81
C GLY A 291 12.95 -10.30 -12.12
N ALA A 292 12.54 -9.53 -11.12
CA ALA A 292 11.46 -8.55 -11.19
C ALA A 292 11.91 -7.12 -10.81
N GLY A 293 13.18 -6.78 -11.00
CA GLY A 293 13.76 -5.49 -10.63
C GLY A 293 13.06 -4.27 -11.26
N ASP A 294 12.36 -4.45 -12.38
CA ASP A 294 11.54 -3.45 -13.03
C ASP A 294 10.13 -3.29 -12.40
N ARG A 295 9.78 -4.12 -11.43
CA ARG A 295 8.49 -4.12 -10.75
C ARG A 295 8.47 -3.33 -9.44
N ILE A 296 9.57 -2.75 -9.00
CA ILE A 296 9.63 -1.88 -7.84
C ILE A 296 10.09 -0.49 -8.25
N ALA A 297 9.28 0.52 -7.95
CA ALA A 297 9.53 1.91 -8.33
C ALA A 297 9.33 2.87 -7.15
N ILE A 298 10.12 3.94 -7.12
CA ILE A 298 9.92 5.09 -6.25
C ILE A 298 10.06 6.36 -7.07
N THR A 299 9.18 7.33 -6.86
CA THR A 299 9.21 8.62 -7.55
C THR A 299 9.09 9.76 -6.56
N TYR A 300 9.66 10.90 -6.93
CA TYR A 300 9.66 12.10 -6.11
C TYR A 300 9.08 13.28 -6.88
N ARG A 301 8.32 14.12 -6.18
CA ARG A 301 7.85 15.41 -6.69
C ARG A 301 8.19 16.54 -5.72
N PRO A 302 8.26 17.79 -6.17
CA PRO A 302 8.23 18.97 -5.29
C PRO A 302 6.93 19.03 -4.48
N GLY A 303 6.93 19.79 -3.38
CA GLY A 303 5.76 20.07 -2.55
C GLY A 303 5.68 19.19 -1.30
N GLY A 304 4.64 19.42 -0.51
CA GLY A 304 4.45 18.87 0.82
C GLY A 304 3.49 17.68 0.87
N HIS A 305 2.92 17.47 2.08
CA HIS A 305 2.07 16.33 2.44
C HIS A 305 0.69 16.41 1.80
N ASP A 306 0.59 15.95 0.58
CA ASP A 306 -0.65 15.94 -0.22
C ASP A 306 -0.67 14.71 -1.14
N HIS A 307 -1.84 14.26 -1.53
CA HIS A 307 -2.03 13.31 -2.63
C HIS A 307 -2.35 14.11 -3.88
N ALA A 308 -1.32 14.69 -4.45
CA ALA A 308 -1.44 15.64 -5.55
C ALA A 308 -1.88 14.98 -6.87
N PRO A 309 -2.45 15.73 -7.81
CA PRO A 309 -2.79 15.23 -9.15
C PRO A 309 -1.59 14.58 -9.86
N ALA A 310 -0.37 15.05 -9.61
CA ALA A 310 0.85 14.47 -10.17
C ALA A 310 1.10 13.03 -9.65
N ASP A 311 0.77 12.74 -8.39
CA ASP A 311 0.90 11.39 -7.83
C ASP A 311 -0.09 10.42 -8.49
N TRP A 312 -1.33 10.88 -8.71
CA TRP A 312 -2.35 10.11 -9.42
C TRP A 312 -1.95 9.84 -10.87
N SER A 313 -1.43 10.85 -11.58
CA SER A 313 -0.92 10.66 -12.95
C SER A 313 0.24 9.66 -12.99
N THR A 314 1.17 9.76 -12.05
CA THR A 314 2.29 8.82 -11.91
C THR A 314 1.81 7.39 -11.65
N LEU A 315 0.81 7.21 -10.79
CA LEU A 315 0.19 5.90 -10.55
C LEU A 315 -0.42 5.33 -11.83
N LEU A 316 -1.17 6.14 -12.59
CA LEU A 316 -1.81 5.69 -13.83
C LEU A 316 -0.79 5.36 -14.91
N ASP A 317 0.31 6.11 -15.01
CA ASP A 317 1.42 5.78 -15.91
C ASP A 317 2.05 4.43 -15.51
N TYR A 318 2.21 4.18 -14.22
CA TYR A 318 2.72 2.90 -13.75
C TYR A 318 1.71 1.75 -13.91
N CYS A 319 0.40 2.02 -13.79
CA CYS A 319 -0.64 1.07 -14.18
C CYS A 319 -0.52 0.66 -15.66
N ASP A 320 -0.22 1.62 -16.54
CA ASP A 320 0.02 1.31 -17.97
C ASP A 320 1.25 0.42 -18.18
N VAL A 321 2.31 0.60 -17.37
CA VAL A 321 3.47 -0.31 -17.38
C VAL A 321 3.03 -1.72 -16.96
N VAL A 322 2.35 -1.84 -15.83
CA VAL A 322 2.03 -3.12 -15.19
C VAL A 322 0.94 -3.88 -15.95
N PHE A 323 -0.13 -3.19 -16.38
CA PHE A 323 -1.32 -3.83 -16.93
C PHE A 323 -1.40 -3.81 -18.46
N ARG A 324 -0.57 -3.00 -19.13
CA ARG A 324 -0.60 -2.83 -20.59
C ARG A 324 0.76 -3.03 -21.24
N GLY A 325 1.79 -3.37 -20.47
CA GLY A 325 3.13 -3.67 -20.98
C GLY A 325 3.86 -2.46 -21.56
N ARG A 326 3.54 -1.23 -21.11
CA ARG A 326 4.33 -0.05 -21.48
C ARG A 326 5.74 -0.13 -20.88
N SER A 327 6.70 0.58 -21.44
CA SER A 327 8.06 0.60 -20.94
C SER A 327 8.16 1.16 -19.53
N ALA A 328 8.82 0.45 -18.62
CA ALA A 328 9.14 0.90 -17.27
C ALA A 328 10.29 1.93 -17.21
N GLN A 329 10.98 2.21 -18.33
CA GLN A 329 12.22 2.99 -18.35
C GLN A 329 12.09 4.37 -17.70
N ALA A 330 10.93 5.03 -17.81
CA ALA A 330 10.66 6.32 -17.17
C ALA A 330 10.68 6.24 -15.63
N PHE A 331 10.42 5.05 -15.05
CA PHE A 331 10.42 4.81 -13.61
C PHE A 331 11.78 4.38 -13.09
N LEU A 332 12.55 3.64 -13.89
CA LEU A 332 13.88 3.15 -13.51
C LEU A 332 14.91 4.28 -13.35
N HIS A 333 14.74 5.42 -14.02
CA HIS A 333 15.68 6.54 -14.02
C HIS A 333 15.32 7.69 -13.07
N ARG A 334 14.13 7.71 -12.51
CA ARG A 334 13.67 8.78 -11.59
C ARG A 334 14.10 8.61 -10.13
N ASN A 335 14.89 7.58 -9.85
CA ASN A 335 15.05 7.02 -8.51
C ASN A 335 16.31 7.45 -7.77
N ARG A 336 16.94 8.55 -8.11
CA ARG A 336 18.10 8.99 -7.33
C ARG A 336 17.77 10.30 -6.61
N LEU A 337 17.52 10.22 -5.29
CA LEU A 337 17.94 11.30 -4.42
C LEU A 337 19.47 11.34 -4.53
N THR A 338 20.00 12.14 -5.45
CA THR A 338 21.41 12.55 -5.39
C THR A 338 21.53 13.41 -4.14
N PRO A 339 22.46 13.07 -3.21
CA PRO A 339 22.72 13.90 -2.04
C PRO A 339 23.18 15.29 -2.44
#